data_ffb91ba3352ddb65c993b37e2bc99d2a
#
_entry.id   ffb91ba3352ddb65c993b37e2bc99d2a
#
_cell.length_a   1.000
_cell.length_b   1.000
_cell.length_c   1.000
_cell.angle_alpha   90.00
_cell.angle_beta   90.00
_cell.angle_gamma   90.00
#
_symmetry.space_group_name_H-M   'P 1'
#
loop_
_entity.id
_entity.type
_entity.pdbx_description
1 polymer ?
#
loop_
_entity_poly.entity_id
_entity_poly.type
_entity_poly.pdbx_seq_one_letter_code
_entity_poly.pdbx_strand_id
1 'polypeptide(L)'
;MKHLIFHLSVSLSILIACNNHKSRGEITVAREDGKAAVQSEEAIQKVKEELQRLSPYTLDQMRALLPEELAGAKRSRLSVNGAMGTAYAEGEYEINDSTKLELKLLDCAGPAGVGIYNTQYLGILGLQSENDNEYIKTVDLDGSKAIEQVQKDGSHAILMYIAAGRLFVTLEGKNTSIDLLKKISGNLHLK
;
A
#
# COMPACT_ATOMS: atom_id res chain seq x y z
N MET A 1 25.94 28.25 71.71
CA MET A 1 26.29 28.06 70.30
C MET A 1 24.99 27.77 69.56
N LYS A 2 24.46 28.78 68.86
CA LYS A 2 23.15 28.75 68.22
C LYS A 2 23.37 28.52 66.69
N HIS A 3 22.91 27.41 66.15
CA HIS A 3 22.91 27.17 64.73
C HIS A 3 21.61 27.70 64.13
N LEU A 4 21.74 28.70 63.28
CA LEU A 4 20.69 29.29 62.51
C LEU A 4 20.51 28.50 61.21
N ILE A 5 19.36 27.82 61.05
CA ILE A 5 19.04 27.06 59.85
C ILE A 5 18.21 28.03 58.94
N PHE A 6 18.81 28.32 57.80
CA PHE A 6 18.19 29.16 56.75
C PHE A 6 17.43 28.24 55.79
N HIS A 7 16.09 28.29 55.81
CA HIS A 7 15.23 27.61 54.84
C HIS A 7 15.06 28.50 53.60
N LEU A 8 15.67 28.04 52.51
CA LEU A 8 15.48 28.62 51.17
C LEU A 8 14.37 27.84 50.47
N SER A 9 13.16 28.42 50.44
CA SER A 9 12.02 27.88 49.68
C SER A 9 12.11 28.34 48.22
N VAL A 10 12.45 27.41 47.32
CA VAL A 10 12.38 27.63 45.88
C VAL A 10 11.00 27.22 45.41
N SER A 11 10.20 28.25 45.08
CA SER A 11 8.88 28.06 44.43
C SER A 11 9.07 27.81 42.95
N LEU A 12 8.91 26.56 42.54
CA LEU A 12 8.94 26.15 41.13
C LEU A 12 7.52 26.34 40.54
N SER A 13 7.30 27.42 39.82
CA SER A 13 6.08 27.64 39.05
C SER A 13 6.13 26.87 37.76
N ILE A 14 5.42 25.71 37.68
CA ILE A 14 5.21 24.98 36.47
C ILE A 14 4.11 25.62 35.65
N LEU A 15 4.47 26.36 34.62
CA LEU A 15 3.54 26.82 33.57
C LEU A 15 3.24 25.64 32.67
N ILE A 16 2.08 25.01 32.86
CA ILE A 16 1.52 24.03 31.92
C ILE A 16 0.93 24.83 30.75
N ALA A 17 1.71 25.00 29.71
CA ALA A 17 1.20 25.45 28.41
C ALA A 17 0.50 24.25 27.76
N CYS A 18 -0.82 24.16 27.86
CA CYS A 18 -1.64 23.29 27.04
C CYS A 18 -1.59 23.80 25.60
N ASN A 19 -0.62 23.31 24.84
CA ASN A 19 -0.59 23.50 23.39
C ASN A 19 -1.53 22.48 22.76
N ASN A 20 -2.75 22.90 22.46
CA ASN A 20 -3.76 22.09 21.80
C ASN A 20 -3.40 21.96 20.31
N HIS A 21 -2.39 21.15 20.01
CA HIS A 21 -2.01 20.83 18.64
C HIS A 21 -2.97 19.76 18.14
N LYS A 22 -4.04 20.18 17.44
CA LYS A 22 -4.78 19.29 16.57
C LYS A 22 -3.79 18.79 15.53
N SER A 23 -3.27 17.58 15.73
CA SER A 23 -2.50 16.83 14.75
C SER A 23 -3.42 16.53 13.56
N ARG A 24 -3.35 17.39 12.56
CA ARG A 24 -3.89 17.12 11.23
C ARG A 24 -2.99 16.04 10.66
N GLY A 25 -3.51 14.83 10.48
CA GLY A 25 -2.75 13.70 9.94
C GLY A 25 -2.42 13.95 8.48
N GLU A 26 -1.19 14.39 8.23
CA GLU A 26 -0.61 14.47 6.89
C GLU A 26 0.22 13.22 6.64
N ILE A 27 -0.14 12.46 5.60
CA ILE A 27 0.69 11.34 5.14
C ILE A 27 1.76 11.93 4.20
N THR A 28 2.98 12.02 4.69
CA THR A 28 4.11 12.53 3.93
C THR A 28 4.78 11.38 3.19
N VAL A 29 4.81 11.45 1.85
CA VAL A 29 5.51 10.49 1.00
C VAL A 29 6.76 11.16 0.45
N ALA A 30 7.94 10.63 0.78
CA ALA A 30 9.20 11.15 0.28
C ALA A 30 9.37 10.85 -1.22
N ARG A 31 9.76 11.87 -2.00
CA ARG A 31 10.20 11.72 -3.39
C ARG A 31 11.73 11.65 -3.45
N GLU A 32 12.26 11.04 -4.51
CA GLU A 32 13.71 10.97 -4.77
C GLU A 32 14.39 12.36 -4.86
N ASP A 33 13.66 13.42 -5.16
CA ASP A 33 14.13 14.81 -5.20
C ASP A 33 14.05 15.53 -3.84
N GLY A 34 13.75 14.81 -2.76
CA GLY A 34 13.64 15.36 -1.40
C GLY A 34 12.40 16.20 -1.15
N LYS A 35 11.47 16.31 -2.11
CA LYS A 35 10.17 16.93 -1.91
C LYS A 35 9.15 15.87 -1.50
N ALA A 36 8.60 16.01 -0.30
CA ALA A 36 7.51 15.18 0.18
C ALA A 36 6.22 15.48 -0.61
N ALA A 37 5.62 14.46 -1.23
CA ALA A 37 4.27 14.57 -1.76
C ALA A 37 3.29 14.25 -0.63
N VAL A 38 2.55 15.25 -0.17
CA VAL A 38 1.47 15.11 0.81
C VAL A 38 0.19 14.78 0.04
N GLN A 39 -0.39 13.61 0.26
CA GLN A 39 -1.80 13.42 -0.08
C GLN A 39 -2.62 14.10 1.00
N SER A 40 -3.45 15.07 0.61
CA SER A 40 -4.31 15.74 1.57
C SER A 40 -5.34 14.74 2.13
N GLU A 41 -5.67 14.88 3.40
CA GLU A 41 -6.72 14.08 4.06
C GLU A 41 -8.05 14.16 3.29
N GLU A 42 -8.33 15.32 2.70
CA GLU A 42 -9.50 15.56 1.84
C GLU A 42 -9.50 14.69 0.58
N ALA A 43 -8.35 14.54 -0.09
CA ALA A 43 -8.23 13.68 -1.27
C ALA A 43 -8.46 12.20 -0.92
N ILE A 44 -7.89 11.73 0.19
CA ILE A 44 -8.10 10.38 0.71
C ILE A 44 -9.57 10.15 1.05
N GLN A 45 -10.19 11.10 1.74
CA GLN A 45 -11.60 11.01 2.11
C GLN A 45 -12.52 10.93 0.89
N LYS A 46 -12.23 11.73 -0.15
CA LYS A 46 -12.99 11.68 -1.41
C LYS A 46 -12.91 10.30 -2.07
N VAL A 47 -11.71 9.71 -2.15
CA VAL A 47 -11.55 8.36 -2.71
C VAL A 47 -12.36 7.33 -1.91
N LYS A 48 -12.35 7.41 -0.57
CA LYS A 48 -13.15 6.51 0.28
C LYS A 48 -14.65 6.64 0.02
N GLU A 49 -15.15 7.86 -0.13
CA GLU A 49 -16.56 8.12 -0.43
C GLU A 49 -16.95 7.59 -1.81
N GLU A 50 -16.08 7.73 -2.81
CA GLU A 50 -16.27 7.16 -4.14
C GLU A 50 -16.31 5.63 -4.08
N LEU A 51 -15.34 5.00 -3.44
CA LEU A 51 -15.28 3.55 -3.25
C LEU A 51 -16.52 3.01 -2.51
N GLN A 52 -16.98 3.71 -1.47
CA GLN A 52 -18.14 3.29 -0.68
C GLN A 52 -19.44 3.26 -1.49
N ARG A 53 -19.56 4.08 -2.52
CA ARG A 53 -20.75 4.14 -3.41
C ARG A 53 -20.73 3.08 -4.50
N LEU A 54 -19.56 2.49 -4.79
CA LEU A 54 -19.44 1.46 -5.83
C LEU A 54 -20.01 0.14 -5.33
N SER A 55 -20.68 -0.58 -6.23
CA SER A 55 -21.03 -1.97 -6.00
C SER A 55 -19.79 -2.86 -6.24
N PRO A 56 -19.50 -3.83 -5.36
CA PRO A 56 -18.42 -4.79 -5.61
C PRO A 56 -18.62 -5.54 -6.93
N TYR A 57 -17.50 -5.89 -7.57
CA TYR A 57 -17.53 -6.76 -8.74
C TYR A 57 -18.10 -8.13 -8.40
N THR A 58 -18.77 -8.74 -9.37
CA THR A 58 -19.14 -10.17 -9.29
C THR A 58 -17.89 -11.04 -9.47
N LEU A 59 -17.99 -12.31 -9.07
CA LEU A 59 -16.88 -13.26 -9.24
C LEU A 59 -16.51 -13.45 -10.73
N ASP A 60 -17.49 -13.38 -11.64
CA ASP A 60 -17.24 -13.48 -13.08
C ASP A 60 -16.53 -12.24 -13.62
N GLN A 61 -16.87 -11.04 -13.13
CA GLN A 61 -16.14 -9.82 -13.47
C GLN A 61 -14.69 -9.89 -12.97
N MET A 62 -14.49 -10.33 -11.72
CA MET A 62 -13.13 -10.50 -11.17
C MET A 62 -12.33 -11.53 -11.96
N ARG A 63 -12.94 -12.65 -12.36
CA ARG A 63 -12.31 -13.68 -13.21
C ARG A 63 -11.85 -13.09 -14.54
N ALA A 64 -12.68 -12.27 -15.17
CA ALA A 64 -12.40 -11.66 -16.46
C ALA A 64 -11.25 -10.62 -16.42
N LEU A 65 -10.93 -10.05 -15.24
CA LEU A 65 -9.82 -9.13 -15.06
C LEU A 65 -8.45 -9.81 -15.08
N LEU A 66 -8.39 -11.11 -14.76
CA LEU A 66 -7.13 -11.86 -14.75
C LEU A 66 -6.76 -12.33 -16.16
N PRO A 67 -5.63 -11.88 -16.72
CA PRO A 67 -5.21 -12.28 -18.05
C PRO A 67 -4.93 -13.79 -18.13
N GLU A 68 -5.18 -14.38 -19.28
CA GLU A 68 -4.82 -15.79 -19.54
C GLU A 68 -3.31 -15.99 -19.70
N GLU A 69 -2.61 -14.90 -20.07
CA GLU A 69 -1.17 -14.89 -20.23
C GLU A 69 -0.59 -13.60 -19.61
N LEU A 70 0.50 -13.72 -18.87
CA LEU A 70 1.21 -12.63 -18.22
C LEU A 70 2.72 -12.77 -18.46
N ALA A 71 3.35 -11.77 -19.04
CA ALA A 71 4.79 -11.77 -19.37
C ALA A 71 5.23 -12.99 -20.20
N GLY A 72 4.37 -13.49 -21.11
CA GLY A 72 4.64 -14.66 -21.95
C GLY A 72 4.36 -16.01 -21.29
N ALA A 73 3.97 -16.01 -20.01
CA ALA A 73 3.59 -17.23 -19.29
C ALA A 73 2.08 -17.41 -19.25
N LYS A 74 1.60 -18.62 -19.57
CA LYS A 74 0.18 -18.96 -19.41
C LYS A 74 -0.16 -19.07 -17.93
N ARG A 75 -1.40 -18.65 -17.58
CA ARG A 75 -1.92 -18.83 -16.24
C ARG A 75 -2.03 -20.31 -15.89
N SER A 76 -1.30 -20.75 -14.87
CA SER A 76 -1.27 -22.12 -14.38
C SER A 76 -2.35 -22.38 -13.32
N ARG A 77 -2.75 -21.34 -12.58
CA ARG A 77 -3.79 -21.43 -11.55
C ARG A 77 -4.67 -20.19 -11.53
N LEU A 78 -5.95 -20.38 -11.22
CA LEU A 78 -6.94 -19.35 -11.01
C LEU A 78 -7.70 -19.61 -9.72
N SER A 79 -7.79 -18.62 -8.88
CA SER A 79 -8.67 -18.59 -7.71
C SER A 79 -9.54 -17.33 -7.77
N VAL A 80 -10.84 -17.48 -7.58
CA VAL A 80 -11.77 -16.34 -7.48
C VAL A 80 -12.73 -16.63 -6.34
N ASN A 81 -12.81 -15.72 -5.41
CA ASN A 81 -13.71 -15.86 -4.27
C ASN A 81 -14.28 -14.50 -3.84
N GLY A 82 -15.32 -14.56 -3.03
CA GLY A 82 -15.94 -13.39 -2.42
C GLY A 82 -16.34 -13.72 -1.00
N ALA A 83 -16.02 -12.84 -0.08
CA ALA A 83 -16.39 -12.96 1.31
C ALA A 83 -16.67 -11.57 1.91
N MET A 84 -17.63 -11.51 2.81
CA MET A 84 -17.97 -10.31 3.59
C MET A 84 -18.16 -9.03 2.75
N GLY A 85 -18.71 -9.17 1.52
CA GLY A 85 -18.98 -8.04 0.64
C GLY A 85 -17.77 -7.53 -0.16
N THR A 86 -16.70 -8.33 -0.25
CA THR A 86 -15.55 -8.07 -1.12
C THR A 86 -15.43 -9.13 -2.20
N ALA A 87 -14.71 -8.83 -3.28
CA ALA A 87 -14.37 -9.78 -4.33
C ALA A 87 -12.84 -9.82 -4.52
N TYR A 88 -12.32 -11.02 -4.69
CA TYR A 88 -10.91 -11.32 -4.82
C TYR A 88 -10.67 -12.26 -5.98
N ALA A 89 -9.60 -12.03 -6.73
CA ALA A 89 -9.13 -12.92 -7.78
C ALA A 89 -7.61 -13.02 -7.74
N GLU A 90 -7.09 -14.22 -8.03
CA GLU A 90 -5.68 -14.55 -8.02
C GLU A 90 -5.34 -15.45 -9.21
N GLY A 91 -4.25 -15.12 -9.89
CA GLY A 91 -3.68 -15.91 -10.97
C GLY A 91 -2.21 -16.19 -10.75
N GLU A 92 -1.79 -17.43 -10.90
CA GLU A 92 -0.38 -17.83 -10.90
C GLU A 92 0.10 -18.07 -12.34
N TYR A 93 1.36 -17.67 -12.62
CA TYR A 93 1.99 -17.75 -13.93
C TYR A 93 3.42 -18.26 -13.76
N GLU A 94 3.76 -19.35 -14.44
CA GLU A 94 5.09 -19.96 -14.35
C GLU A 94 5.89 -19.63 -15.61
N ILE A 95 6.86 -18.70 -15.48
CA ILE A 95 7.74 -18.31 -16.60
C ILE A 95 8.72 -19.47 -16.90
N ASN A 96 9.24 -20.09 -15.85
CA ASN A 96 10.10 -21.27 -15.90
C ASN A 96 10.11 -21.96 -14.52
N ASP A 97 10.85 -23.05 -14.36
CA ASP A 97 10.88 -23.87 -13.14
C ASP A 97 11.26 -23.09 -11.87
N SER A 98 11.98 -21.98 -12.00
CA SER A 98 12.45 -21.16 -10.87
C SER A 98 11.74 -19.82 -10.74
N THR A 99 11.13 -19.31 -11.82
CA THR A 99 10.54 -17.98 -11.90
C THR A 99 9.04 -18.04 -11.99
N LYS A 100 8.37 -17.49 -10.99
CA LYS A 100 6.90 -17.46 -10.89
C LYS A 100 6.41 -16.05 -10.65
N LEU A 101 5.25 -15.74 -11.22
CA LEU A 101 4.50 -14.52 -10.97
C LEU A 101 3.15 -14.86 -10.36
N GLU A 102 2.69 -14.02 -9.45
CA GLU A 102 1.36 -14.08 -8.88
C GLU A 102 0.71 -12.70 -9.01
N LEU A 103 -0.49 -12.67 -9.59
CA LEU A 103 -1.30 -11.45 -9.70
C LEU A 103 -2.53 -11.62 -8.82
N LYS A 104 -2.63 -10.77 -7.80
CA LYS A 104 -3.78 -10.69 -6.88
C LYS A 104 -4.53 -9.40 -7.14
N LEU A 105 -5.83 -9.51 -7.27
CA LEU A 105 -6.75 -8.39 -7.41
C LEU A 105 -7.77 -8.43 -6.28
N LEU A 106 -7.92 -7.33 -5.57
CA LEU A 106 -8.89 -7.22 -4.50
C LEU A 106 -9.72 -5.97 -4.71
N ASP A 107 -11.04 -6.13 -4.78
CA ASP A 107 -11.94 -5.03 -5.03
C ASP A 107 -12.17 -4.21 -3.76
N CYS A 108 -11.79 -2.93 -3.80
CA CYS A 108 -11.97 -2.00 -2.70
C CYS A 108 -13.34 -1.30 -2.72
N ALA A 109 -14.28 -1.75 -3.55
CA ALA A 109 -15.63 -1.19 -3.63
C ALA A 109 -16.51 -1.62 -2.44
N GLY A 110 -17.44 -0.75 -2.08
CA GLY A 110 -18.36 -0.95 -0.97
C GLY A 110 -17.74 -0.77 0.42
N PRO A 111 -18.54 -0.83 1.49
CA PRO A 111 -18.07 -0.57 2.86
C PRO A 111 -16.92 -1.49 3.31
N ALA A 112 -16.99 -2.77 2.99
CA ALA A 112 -15.93 -3.72 3.32
C ALA A 112 -14.65 -3.46 2.51
N GLY A 113 -14.78 -3.12 1.20
CA GLY A 113 -13.68 -2.77 0.33
C GLY A 113 -12.93 -1.51 0.79
N VAL A 114 -13.65 -0.50 1.28
CA VAL A 114 -13.04 0.70 1.90
C VAL A 114 -12.18 0.32 3.12
N GLY A 115 -12.60 -0.68 3.90
CA GLY A 115 -11.81 -1.22 5.00
C GLY A 115 -10.46 -1.76 4.52
N ILE A 116 -10.46 -2.49 3.40
CA ILE A 116 -9.25 -3.03 2.76
C ILE A 116 -8.37 -1.90 2.24
N TYR A 117 -8.93 -0.94 1.51
CA TYR A 117 -8.20 0.24 1.04
C TYR A 117 -7.47 0.94 2.19
N ASN A 118 -8.13 1.12 3.32
CA ASN A 118 -7.55 1.75 4.51
C ASN A 118 -6.41 0.92 5.12
N THR A 119 -6.61 -0.38 5.31
CA THR A 119 -5.68 -1.21 6.07
C THR A 119 -4.53 -1.75 5.22
N GLN A 120 -4.81 -2.16 3.98
CA GLN A 120 -3.82 -2.82 3.13
C GLN A 120 -3.09 -1.88 2.18
N TYR A 121 -3.71 -0.79 1.75
CA TYR A 121 -3.04 0.19 0.91
C TYR A 121 -2.58 1.40 1.70
N LEU A 122 -3.50 2.17 2.31
CA LEU A 122 -3.11 3.37 3.06
C LEU A 122 -2.26 3.05 4.29
N GLY A 123 -2.50 1.90 4.94
CA GLY A 123 -1.75 1.48 6.12
C GLY A 123 -0.27 1.23 5.86
N ILE A 124 0.10 0.91 4.62
CA ILE A 124 1.49 0.69 4.20
C ILE A 124 2.03 1.80 3.28
N LEU A 125 1.15 2.67 2.76
CA LEU A 125 1.56 3.82 1.98
C LEU A 125 2.38 4.77 2.86
N GLY A 126 3.58 5.13 2.41
CA GLY A 126 4.50 5.97 3.17
C GLY A 126 5.46 5.20 4.09
N LEU A 127 5.30 3.87 4.21
CA LEU A 127 6.35 3.06 4.85
C LEU A 127 7.64 3.15 4.04
N GLN A 128 8.73 3.43 4.75
CA GLN A 128 10.09 3.32 4.24
C GLN A 128 10.91 2.51 5.24
N SER A 129 11.42 1.40 4.79
CA SER A 129 12.27 0.54 5.59
C SER A 129 13.34 -0.07 4.70
N GLU A 130 14.56 -0.09 5.16
CA GLU A 130 15.67 -0.72 4.46
C GLU A 130 16.61 -1.36 5.48
N ASN A 131 17.03 -2.58 5.17
CA ASN A 131 18.07 -3.30 5.88
C ASN A 131 19.03 -3.99 4.89
N ASP A 132 19.93 -4.83 5.36
CA ASP A 132 20.91 -5.49 4.49
C ASP A 132 20.27 -6.44 3.47
N ASN A 133 19.07 -6.98 3.74
CA ASN A 133 18.43 -8.02 2.95
C ASN A 133 17.28 -7.52 2.10
N GLU A 134 16.55 -6.50 2.54
CA GLU A 134 15.33 -6.04 1.89
C GLU A 134 15.10 -4.53 2.01
N TYR A 135 14.25 -3.99 1.14
CA TYR A 135 13.68 -2.67 1.32
C TYR A 135 12.17 -2.67 1.03
N ILE A 136 11.48 -1.73 1.68
CA ILE A 136 10.10 -1.32 1.37
C ILE A 136 10.14 0.18 1.15
N LYS A 137 9.55 0.65 0.05
CA LYS A 137 9.43 2.09 -0.23
C LYS A 137 8.19 2.40 -1.05
N THR A 138 7.68 3.61 -0.87
CA THR A 138 6.64 4.17 -1.75
C THR A 138 7.30 4.88 -2.94
N VAL A 139 6.77 4.62 -4.14
CA VAL A 139 7.25 5.19 -5.41
C VAL A 139 6.08 5.80 -6.21
N ASP A 140 6.41 6.61 -7.21
CA ASP A 140 5.45 7.00 -8.23
C ASP A 140 5.43 5.95 -9.36
N LEU A 141 4.23 5.48 -9.71
CA LEU A 141 3.97 4.55 -10.80
C LEU A 141 2.87 5.14 -11.69
N ASP A 142 3.24 5.63 -12.87
CA ASP A 142 2.30 6.22 -13.84
C ASP A 142 1.34 7.27 -13.24
N GLY A 143 1.87 8.14 -12.37
CA GLY A 143 1.12 9.20 -11.70
C GLY A 143 0.30 8.76 -10.47
N SER A 144 0.34 7.48 -10.11
CA SER A 144 -0.23 6.94 -8.88
C SER A 144 0.87 6.52 -7.90
N LYS A 145 0.53 6.38 -6.63
CA LYS A 145 1.46 5.83 -5.63
C LYS A 145 1.45 4.32 -5.66
N ALA A 146 2.63 3.72 -5.61
CA ALA A 146 2.82 2.29 -5.48
C ALA A 146 3.80 1.99 -4.35
N ILE A 147 3.75 0.77 -3.83
CA ILE A 147 4.65 0.28 -2.81
C ILE A 147 5.50 -0.82 -3.42
N GLU A 148 6.80 -0.69 -3.32
CA GLU A 148 7.77 -1.72 -3.66
C GLU A 148 8.27 -2.40 -2.39
N GLN A 149 8.26 -3.72 -2.39
CA GLN A 149 8.97 -4.54 -1.41
C GLN A 149 9.89 -5.50 -2.16
N VAL A 150 11.17 -5.47 -1.86
CA VAL A 150 12.19 -6.19 -2.66
C VAL A 150 13.22 -6.84 -1.75
N GLN A 151 13.48 -8.13 -1.97
CA GLN A 151 14.65 -8.81 -1.43
C GLN A 151 15.87 -8.46 -2.29
N LYS A 152 16.94 -7.94 -1.66
CA LYS A 152 18.14 -7.45 -2.34
C LYS A 152 18.95 -8.52 -3.08
N ASP A 153 18.76 -9.77 -2.69
CA ASP A 153 19.33 -10.94 -3.38
C ASP A 153 18.61 -11.32 -4.68
N GLY A 154 17.52 -10.59 -5.02
CA GLY A 154 16.73 -10.83 -6.23
C GLY A 154 15.77 -12.02 -6.13
N SER A 155 15.69 -12.68 -4.99
CA SER A 155 14.82 -13.86 -4.80
C SER A 155 13.33 -13.54 -4.84
N HIS A 156 12.95 -12.29 -4.48
CA HIS A 156 11.55 -11.92 -4.35
C HIS A 156 11.34 -10.41 -4.52
N ALA A 157 10.29 -10.05 -5.24
CA ALA A 157 9.83 -8.68 -5.38
C ALA A 157 8.30 -8.62 -5.37
N ILE A 158 7.75 -7.56 -4.79
CA ILE A 158 6.32 -7.27 -4.75
C ILE A 158 6.10 -5.82 -5.17
N LEU A 159 5.10 -5.60 -6.02
CA LEU A 159 4.59 -4.29 -6.41
C LEU A 159 3.11 -4.22 -6.04
N MET A 160 2.75 -3.22 -5.23
CA MET A 160 1.36 -3.01 -4.78
C MET A 160 0.89 -1.63 -5.17
N TYR A 161 -0.32 -1.51 -5.75
CA TYR A 161 -0.87 -0.22 -6.19
C TYR A 161 -2.39 -0.29 -6.34
N ILE A 162 -3.04 0.87 -6.53
CA ILE A 162 -4.46 0.94 -6.88
C ILE A 162 -4.61 1.12 -8.38
N ALA A 163 -5.33 0.21 -9.03
CA ALA A 163 -5.71 0.29 -10.44
C ALA A 163 -7.19 0.60 -10.61
N ALA A 164 -7.54 1.27 -11.73
CA ALA A 164 -8.92 1.64 -12.09
C ALA A 164 -9.68 2.36 -10.96
N GLY A 165 -8.97 3.04 -10.05
CA GLY A 165 -9.55 3.74 -8.90
C GLY A 165 -10.21 2.84 -7.85
N ARG A 166 -10.14 1.49 -7.97
CA ARG A 166 -10.85 0.57 -7.08
C ARG A 166 -10.15 -0.76 -6.78
N LEU A 167 -9.27 -1.23 -7.64
CA LEU A 167 -8.62 -2.52 -7.47
C LEU A 167 -7.31 -2.36 -6.72
N PHE A 168 -7.18 -2.96 -5.55
CA PHE A 168 -5.88 -3.15 -4.92
C PHE A 168 -5.18 -4.32 -5.61
N VAL A 169 -4.12 -3.99 -6.32
CA VAL A 169 -3.32 -4.92 -7.11
C VAL A 169 -2.08 -5.27 -6.32
N THR A 170 -1.80 -6.56 -6.19
CA THR A 170 -0.51 -7.08 -5.74
C THR A 170 0.07 -7.93 -6.85
N LEU A 171 1.20 -7.52 -7.39
CA LEU A 171 1.98 -8.28 -8.35
C LEU A 171 3.25 -8.76 -7.65
N GLU A 172 3.36 -10.06 -7.49
CA GLU A 172 4.43 -10.72 -6.76
C GLU A 172 5.28 -11.56 -7.71
N GLY A 173 6.60 -11.51 -7.56
CA GLY A 173 7.52 -12.27 -8.39
C GLY A 173 8.58 -12.99 -7.58
N LYS A 174 8.67 -14.30 -7.74
CA LYS A 174 9.77 -15.12 -7.25
C LYS A 174 10.88 -15.16 -8.30
N ASN A 175 12.13 -14.90 -7.90
CA ASN A 175 13.28 -14.75 -8.78
C ASN A 175 13.02 -13.75 -9.92
N THR A 176 12.48 -12.59 -9.58
CA THR A 176 12.01 -11.57 -10.52
C THR A 176 12.40 -10.18 -10.03
N SER A 177 12.82 -9.31 -10.94
CA SER A 177 13.15 -7.94 -10.59
C SER A 177 11.90 -7.07 -10.46
N ILE A 178 11.99 -6.04 -9.62
CA ILE A 178 10.93 -5.03 -9.48
C ILE A 178 10.68 -4.28 -10.81
N ASP A 179 11.69 -4.09 -11.64
CA ASP A 179 11.55 -3.43 -12.94
C ASP A 179 10.69 -4.25 -13.91
N LEU A 180 10.79 -5.59 -13.86
CA LEU A 180 9.89 -6.44 -14.64
C LEU A 180 8.46 -6.32 -14.13
N LEU A 181 8.23 -6.28 -12.81
CA LEU A 181 6.89 -6.09 -12.24
C LEU A 181 6.28 -4.73 -12.64
N LYS A 182 7.07 -3.66 -12.65
CA LYS A 182 6.64 -2.34 -13.16
C LYS A 182 6.29 -2.39 -14.65
N LYS A 183 7.09 -3.06 -15.46
CA LYS A 183 6.79 -3.21 -16.89
C LYS A 183 5.49 -4.02 -17.11
N ILE A 184 5.27 -5.05 -16.32
CA ILE A 184 4.04 -5.83 -16.35
C ILE A 184 2.85 -4.95 -15.96
N SER A 185 2.94 -4.19 -14.88
CA SER A 185 1.84 -3.34 -14.40
C SER A 185 1.41 -2.30 -15.45
N GLY A 186 2.34 -1.71 -16.19
CA GLY A 186 2.04 -0.78 -17.28
C GLY A 186 1.32 -1.41 -18.47
N ASN A 187 1.38 -2.74 -18.62
CA ASN A 187 0.68 -3.50 -19.66
C ASN A 187 -0.62 -4.18 -19.17
N LEU A 188 -0.92 -4.10 -17.87
CA LEU A 188 -2.16 -4.63 -17.32
C LEU A 188 -3.32 -3.66 -17.59
N HIS A 189 -4.26 -4.08 -18.43
CA HIS A 189 -5.46 -3.32 -18.78
C HIS A 189 -6.60 -3.65 -17.81
N LEU A 190 -6.47 -3.25 -16.57
CA LEU A 190 -7.49 -3.38 -15.53
C LEU A 190 -8.47 -2.20 -15.66
N LYS A 191 -9.63 -2.41 -16.30
CA LYS A 191 -10.68 -1.39 -16.52
C LYS A 191 -11.98 -1.81 -15.86
#